data_7e98980573d0c03af927e57451e92c01
#
_entry.id   7e98980573d0c03af927e57451e92c01
#
_cell.length_a   1.000
_cell.length_b   1.000
_cell.length_c   1.000
_cell.angle_alpha   90.00
_cell.angle_beta   90.00
_cell.angle_gamma   90.00
#
_symmetry.space_group_name_H-M   'P 1'
#
loop_
_entity.id
_entity.type
_entity.pdbx_description
1 polymer ?
#
loop_
_entity_poly.entity_id
_entity_poly.type
_entity_poly.pdbx_seq_one_letter_code
_entity_poly.pdbx_strand_id
1 'polypeptide(L)'
;MEENQNVEWKTKWRDEYLKWICGFANAQGGKIYIGTADDGTIVGVQNSKVLLEDIPNKIQTMLGIVADVNLLSSNDKEYIEIIVKPSNFPVNYKGEYHYRSGSTKQQLKGIALADFLVEKTGVRWEDVPVPGIEVEDLDKDSFDIFRREALRSKRMTQADLRISNEELIDSLGLQTEIGMKRAAIMMFHRNPEKWIPGCYTKIGKFRSASDLQYQDEVHGSLFLQADRVIELIYLKYLKAPITYDNMTRIETYPYPKDAVREAYYNALIHSCWFSGTPIQIRIEEEAMYISNDCVFPLGWTAETLMHRHRSKPYNPSIANAFFRAGYVESWGRGIQKICESCRNHGTAQPEYFIHTEDIMVKLSAISQKEIKKVLIRQHGGLNGGLENEIIQTLTEEPGITQKKMSEKLNTPVRTIQRALKKLREEGLVERVGGKKYGYWEIHK
;
A
#
# COMPACT_ATOMS: atom_id res chain seq x y z
N MET A 1 -2.08 9.60 44.80
CA MET A 1 -2.46 9.41 43.41
C MET A 1 -1.53 10.26 42.56
N GLU A 2 -1.15 9.86 41.39
CA GLU A 2 -0.32 10.66 40.48
C GLU A 2 -1.16 11.08 39.26
N GLU A 3 -0.84 12.22 38.62
CA GLU A 3 -1.42 12.59 37.35
C GLU A 3 -1.18 11.48 36.31
N ASN A 4 -2.19 11.14 35.53
CA ASN A 4 -2.12 10.04 34.57
C ASN A 4 -3.01 10.31 33.34
N GLN A 5 -3.19 9.31 32.48
CA GLN A 5 -4.02 9.39 31.28
C GLN A 5 -5.42 9.98 31.54
N ASN A 6 -6.01 9.70 32.69
CA ASN A 6 -7.40 10.00 32.99
C ASN A 6 -7.59 11.00 34.15
N VAL A 7 -6.52 11.54 34.73
CA VAL A 7 -6.59 12.47 35.88
C VAL A 7 -5.61 13.64 35.69
N GLU A 8 -6.13 14.84 35.94
CA GLU A 8 -5.35 16.09 35.91
C GLU A 8 -5.68 16.93 37.10
N TRP A 9 -4.69 17.61 37.71
CA TRP A 9 -4.83 18.47 38.89
C TRP A 9 -4.47 19.92 38.56
N LYS A 10 -5.22 20.85 39.09
CA LYS A 10 -4.97 22.29 38.94
C LYS A 10 -5.34 23.04 40.22
N THR A 11 -4.47 23.90 40.67
CA THR A 11 -4.66 24.68 41.90
C THR A 11 -5.79 25.72 41.79
N LYS A 12 -6.06 26.23 40.58
CA LYS A 12 -7.11 27.24 40.32
C LYS A 12 -7.67 27.07 38.92
N TRP A 13 -8.89 27.54 38.64
CA TRP A 13 -9.46 27.55 37.31
C TRP A 13 -8.80 28.59 36.40
N ARG A 14 -8.58 28.21 35.14
CA ARG A 14 -8.24 29.07 34.00
C ARG A 14 -8.94 28.59 32.77
N ASP A 15 -9.42 29.52 31.93
CA ASP A 15 -10.14 29.16 30.69
C ASP A 15 -9.28 28.34 29.68
N GLU A 16 -7.96 28.48 29.75
CA GLU A 16 -7.05 27.66 28.94
C GLU A 16 -7.17 26.16 29.24
N TYR A 17 -7.73 25.75 30.39
CA TYR A 17 -7.93 24.35 30.74
C TYR A 17 -9.04 23.67 29.94
N LEU A 18 -9.84 24.46 29.21
CA LEU A 18 -10.72 23.92 28.18
C LEU A 18 -9.97 23.09 27.13
N LYS A 19 -8.66 23.36 26.91
CA LYS A 19 -7.81 22.50 26.04
C LYS A 19 -7.60 21.10 26.63
N TRP A 20 -7.52 20.94 27.96
CA TRP A 20 -7.43 19.63 28.60
C TRP A 20 -8.76 18.89 28.53
N ILE A 21 -9.88 19.63 28.77
CA ILE A 21 -11.23 19.07 28.62
C ILE A 21 -11.45 18.56 27.17
N CYS A 22 -11.06 19.37 26.18
CA CYS A 22 -11.05 18.96 24.76
C CYS A 22 -10.19 17.69 24.57
N GLY A 23 -8.99 17.64 25.15
CA GLY A 23 -8.10 16.49 25.07
C GLY A 23 -8.69 15.21 25.69
N PHE A 24 -9.35 15.32 26.84
CA PHE A 24 -10.05 14.19 27.47
C PHE A 24 -11.26 13.74 26.65
N ALA A 25 -12.08 14.65 26.13
CA ALA A 25 -13.23 14.33 25.30
C ALA A 25 -12.82 13.61 24.00
N ASN A 26 -11.71 14.00 23.43
CA ASN A 26 -11.18 13.39 22.22
C ASN A 26 -10.49 12.02 22.45
N ALA A 27 -10.03 11.76 23.69
CA ALA A 27 -9.40 10.51 24.09
C ALA A 27 -10.38 9.59 24.84
N GLN A 28 -9.98 9.05 25.96
CA GLN A 28 -10.72 8.06 26.75
C GLN A 28 -11.62 8.68 27.84
N GLY A 29 -11.76 10.02 27.84
CA GLY A 29 -12.36 10.73 28.94
C GLY A 29 -11.41 10.88 30.13
N GLY A 30 -11.90 11.47 31.22
CA GLY A 30 -11.10 11.65 32.43
C GLY A 30 -11.70 12.65 33.40
N LYS A 31 -10.91 13.00 34.41
CA LYS A 31 -11.30 13.93 35.48
C LYS A 31 -10.28 15.04 35.64
N ILE A 32 -10.76 16.25 35.87
CA ILE A 32 -9.95 17.38 36.22
C ILE A 32 -10.37 17.85 37.62
N TYR A 33 -9.42 17.99 38.49
CA TYR A 33 -9.67 18.51 39.85
C TYR A 33 -9.10 19.94 39.96
N ILE A 34 -9.97 20.92 40.25
CA ILE A 34 -9.61 22.31 40.46
C ILE A 34 -9.61 22.59 41.95
N GLY A 35 -8.54 23.16 42.44
CA GLY A 35 -8.26 23.31 43.87
C GLY A 35 -7.36 22.21 44.45
N THR A 36 -6.64 21.48 43.54
CA THR A 36 -5.71 20.43 43.89
C THR A 36 -4.31 20.78 43.38
N ALA A 37 -3.29 20.63 44.19
CA ALA A 37 -1.88 20.82 43.80
C ALA A 37 -1.35 19.56 43.09
N ASP A 38 -0.19 19.66 42.42
CA ASP A 38 0.43 18.60 41.60
C ASP A 38 0.85 17.37 42.43
N ASP A 39 0.94 17.50 43.78
CA ASP A 39 1.18 16.38 44.70
C ASP A 39 -0.12 15.70 45.19
N GLY A 40 -1.28 16.14 44.69
CA GLY A 40 -2.59 15.67 45.12
C GLY A 40 -3.15 16.32 46.36
N THR A 41 -2.45 17.32 46.97
CA THR A 41 -2.90 18.05 48.15
C THR A 41 -4.05 18.98 47.76
N ILE A 42 -5.15 18.93 48.51
CA ILE A 42 -6.29 19.85 48.33
C ILE A 42 -5.96 21.21 48.92
N VAL A 43 -5.82 22.18 48.03
CA VAL A 43 -5.56 23.59 48.40
C VAL A 43 -6.85 24.41 48.48
N GLY A 44 -7.92 23.94 47.85
CA GLY A 44 -9.24 24.57 47.81
C GLY A 44 -9.37 25.62 46.70
N VAL A 45 -10.61 26.02 46.39
CA VAL A 45 -10.95 27.07 45.42
C VAL A 45 -11.64 28.25 46.12
N GLN A 46 -11.45 29.43 45.57
CA GLN A 46 -12.24 30.61 45.93
C GLN A 46 -13.44 30.71 44.98
N ASN A 47 -14.58 31.25 45.50
CA ASN A 47 -15.81 31.45 44.70
C ASN A 47 -16.36 30.17 44.05
N SER A 48 -16.31 29.05 44.76
CA SER A 48 -16.76 27.74 44.30
C SER A 48 -18.14 27.75 43.63
N LYS A 49 -19.12 28.50 44.20
CA LYS A 49 -20.49 28.64 43.66
C LYS A 49 -20.49 29.29 42.29
N VAL A 50 -19.68 30.33 42.05
CA VAL A 50 -19.58 31.01 40.76
C VAL A 50 -18.95 30.08 39.74
N LEU A 51 -17.91 29.33 40.12
CA LEU A 51 -17.25 28.37 39.23
C LEU A 51 -18.16 27.24 38.86
N LEU A 52 -19.07 26.79 39.72
CA LEU A 52 -20.06 25.73 39.37
C LEU A 52 -21.06 26.15 38.30
N GLU A 53 -21.30 27.46 38.14
CA GLU A 53 -22.14 27.97 37.05
C GLU A 53 -21.30 28.29 35.79
N ASP A 54 -20.14 28.90 35.97
CA ASP A 54 -19.29 29.40 34.88
C ASP A 54 -18.63 28.28 34.07
N ILE A 55 -18.09 27.26 34.77
CA ILE A 55 -17.36 26.16 34.09
C ILE A 55 -18.25 25.36 33.14
N PRO A 56 -19.43 24.84 33.50
CA PRO A 56 -20.32 24.12 32.60
C PRO A 56 -20.73 24.95 31.37
N ASN A 57 -21.05 26.25 31.61
CA ASN A 57 -21.45 27.17 30.54
C ASN A 57 -20.31 27.39 29.54
N LYS A 58 -19.07 27.56 30.02
CA LYS A 58 -17.90 27.68 29.17
C LYS A 58 -17.58 26.39 28.40
N ILE A 59 -17.72 25.23 29.04
CA ILE A 59 -17.53 23.93 28.36
C ILE A 59 -18.54 23.81 27.25
N GLN A 60 -19.82 24.04 27.48
CA GLN A 60 -20.87 23.95 26.46
C GLN A 60 -20.66 24.97 25.33
N THR A 61 -20.40 26.23 25.65
CA THR A 61 -20.28 27.30 24.66
C THR A 61 -19.03 27.16 23.79
N MET A 62 -17.89 26.76 24.41
CA MET A 62 -16.61 26.75 23.72
C MET A 62 -16.23 25.40 23.10
N LEU A 63 -16.76 24.29 23.63
CA LEU A 63 -16.43 22.94 23.18
C LEU A 63 -17.65 22.20 22.60
N GLY A 64 -18.87 22.68 22.80
CA GLY A 64 -20.07 22.04 22.32
C GLY A 64 -20.41 20.71 23.01
N ILE A 65 -19.83 20.45 24.18
CA ILE A 65 -20.07 19.21 24.95
C ILE A 65 -20.59 19.54 26.34
N VAL A 66 -21.12 18.51 27.01
CA VAL A 66 -21.55 18.58 28.42
C VAL A 66 -20.59 17.76 29.28
N ALA A 67 -20.16 18.30 30.39
CA ALA A 67 -19.37 17.61 31.41
C ALA A 67 -20.06 17.72 32.78
N ASP A 68 -19.91 16.71 33.63
CA ASP A 68 -20.43 16.73 34.97
C ASP A 68 -19.45 17.55 35.86
N VAL A 69 -19.94 18.61 36.52
CA VAL A 69 -19.14 19.48 37.36
C VAL A 69 -19.68 19.41 38.80
N ASN A 70 -18.86 18.88 39.70
CA ASN A 70 -19.23 18.61 41.08
C ASN A 70 -18.43 19.43 42.06
N LEU A 71 -19.10 19.98 43.09
CA LEU A 71 -18.42 20.57 44.22
C LEU A 71 -18.16 19.47 45.27
N LEU A 72 -16.91 19.31 45.64
CA LEU A 72 -16.46 18.36 46.64
C LEU A 72 -15.81 19.13 47.80
N SER A 73 -15.80 18.55 49.01
CA SER A 73 -15.14 19.10 50.17
C SER A 73 -14.29 18.07 50.88
N SER A 74 -13.13 18.51 51.38
CA SER A 74 -12.22 17.70 52.20
C SER A 74 -11.42 18.63 53.12
N ASN A 75 -11.32 18.28 54.39
CA ASN A 75 -10.60 19.08 55.40
C ASN A 75 -10.99 20.58 55.38
N ASP A 76 -12.30 20.84 55.37
CA ASP A 76 -12.89 22.19 55.31
C ASP A 76 -12.51 23.04 54.07
N LYS A 77 -11.97 22.42 53.04
CA LYS A 77 -11.65 23.04 51.76
C LYS A 77 -12.55 22.51 50.66
N GLU A 78 -13.14 23.42 49.89
CA GLU A 78 -13.96 23.09 48.71
C GLU A 78 -13.07 23.02 47.48
N TYR A 79 -13.30 22.02 46.63
CA TYR A 79 -12.65 21.85 45.34
C TYR A 79 -13.66 21.31 44.29
N ILE A 80 -13.34 21.47 42.99
CA ILE A 80 -14.26 21.12 41.92
C ILE A 80 -13.72 19.92 41.18
N GLU A 81 -14.55 18.91 40.98
CA GLU A 81 -14.32 17.79 40.09
C GLU A 81 -15.07 18.03 38.77
N ILE A 82 -14.38 17.92 37.62
CA ILE A 82 -14.96 17.97 36.27
C ILE A 82 -14.77 16.57 35.67
N ILE A 83 -15.88 15.89 35.37
CA ILE A 83 -15.87 14.55 34.74
C ILE A 83 -16.19 14.73 33.26
N VAL A 84 -15.23 14.38 32.42
CA VAL A 84 -15.32 14.46 30.97
C VAL A 84 -15.49 13.06 30.40
N LYS A 85 -16.61 12.82 29.73
CA LYS A 85 -16.85 11.57 29.00
C LYS A 85 -16.17 11.59 27.63
N PRO A 86 -15.71 10.46 27.10
CA PRO A 86 -15.20 10.42 25.73
C PRO A 86 -16.34 10.80 24.75
N SER A 87 -16.00 11.65 23.79
CA SER A 87 -16.94 12.04 22.72
C SER A 87 -16.80 11.11 21.52
N ASN A 88 -17.95 10.78 20.91
CA ASN A 88 -17.96 10.04 19.63
C ASN A 88 -17.65 10.95 18.42
N PHE A 89 -17.73 12.27 18.61
CA PHE A 89 -17.43 13.25 17.57
C PHE A 89 -16.19 14.05 17.92
N PRO A 90 -15.47 14.58 16.91
CA PRO A 90 -14.29 15.41 17.16
C PRO A 90 -14.67 16.70 17.90
N VAL A 91 -14.02 16.96 19.01
CA VAL A 91 -14.18 18.20 19.81
C VAL A 91 -13.00 19.11 19.51
N ASN A 92 -13.26 20.40 19.24
CA ASN A 92 -12.23 21.38 19.06
C ASN A 92 -12.36 22.54 20.06
N TYR A 93 -11.26 23.20 20.37
CA TYR A 93 -11.22 24.45 21.12
C TYR A 93 -10.62 25.53 20.22
N LYS A 94 -11.42 26.52 19.82
CA LYS A 94 -11.02 27.60 18.90
C LYS A 94 -10.35 27.12 17.63
N GLY A 95 -10.89 26.03 17.02
CA GLY A 95 -10.35 25.42 15.81
C GLY A 95 -9.15 24.49 16.02
N GLU A 96 -8.62 24.37 17.24
CA GLU A 96 -7.55 23.44 17.56
C GLU A 96 -8.12 22.14 18.14
N TYR A 97 -7.64 21.00 17.66
CA TYR A 97 -7.96 19.68 18.20
C TYR A 97 -6.86 19.24 19.17
N HIS A 98 -7.26 18.90 20.38
CA HIS A 98 -6.34 18.41 21.41
C HIS A 98 -6.66 16.95 21.75
N TYR A 99 -5.64 16.18 22.06
CA TYR A 99 -5.74 14.76 22.42
C TYR A 99 -4.92 14.51 23.71
N ARG A 100 -5.46 13.70 24.62
CA ARG A 100 -4.76 13.30 25.85
C ARG A 100 -3.97 12.01 25.60
N SER A 101 -2.66 12.07 25.75
CA SER A 101 -1.76 10.91 25.67
C SER A 101 -0.84 10.89 26.88
N GLY A 102 -0.95 9.85 27.70
CA GLY A 102 -0.29 9.79 28.99
C GLY A 102 -0.75 10.95 29.90
N SER A 103 0.19 11.60 30.58
CA SER A 103 -0.08 12.80 31.39
C SER A 103 -0.02 14.11 30.59
N THR A 104 0.11 14.06 29.25
CA THR A 104 0.28 15.24 28.41
C THR A 104 -0.92 15.52 27.52
N LYS A 105 -1.14 16.79 27.24
CA LYS A 105 -2.09 17.25 26.23
C LYS A 105 -1.33 17.60 24.95
N GLN A 106 -1.65 16.97 23.86
CA GLN A 106 -1.05 17.19 22.55
C GLN A 106 -2.04 17.88 21.61
N GLN A 107 -1.56 18.80 20.78
CA GLN A 107 -2.34 19.37 19.69
C GLN A 107 -2.17 18.48 18.46
N LEU A 108 -3.28 17.99 17.92
CA LEU A 108 -3.27 17.20 16.70
C LEU A 108 -3.04 18.10 15.48
N LYS A 109 -2.11 17.72 14.60
CA LYS A 109 -1.77 18.41 13.35
C LYS A 109 -1.43 17.40 12.27
N GLY A 110 -1.48 17.84 10.99
CA GLY A 110 -1.07 17.00 9.87
C GLY A 110 -1.82 15.68 9.81
N ILE A 111 -1.08 14.59 9.60
CA ILE A 111 -1.62 13.22 9.44
C ILE A 111 -2.38 12.77 10.71
N ALA A 112 -1.82 13.03 11.90
CA ALA A 112 -2.47 12.65 13.16
C ALA A 112 -3.86 13.30 13.34
N LEU A 113 -4.05 14.52 12.84
CA LEU A 113 -5.35 15.17 12.82
C LEU A 113 -6.29 14.52 11.80
N ALA A 114 -5.79 14.21 10.60
CA ALA A 114 -6.58 13.57 9.56
C ALA A 114 -7.10 12.19 10.00
N ASP A 115 -6.23 11.35 10.56
CA ASP A 115 -6.59 10.03 11.07
C ASP A 115 -7.59 10.11 12.22
N PHE A 116 -7.38 11.04 13.16
CA PHE A 116 -8.31 11.28 14.25
C PHE A 116 -9.71 11.69 13.75
N LEU A 117 -9.77 12.61 12.77
CA LEU A 117 -11.06 13.03 12.19
C LEU A 117 -11.76 11.88 11.48
N VAL A 118 -11.02 11.06 10.72
CA VAL A 118 -11.54 9.85 10.07
C VAL A 118 -12.08 8.86 11.10
N GLU A 119 -11.32 8.60 12.18
CA GLU A 119 -11.73 7.68 13.25
C GLU A 119 -13.03 8.14 13.92
N LYS A 120 -13.13 9.44 14.25
CA LYS A 120 -14.29 10.00 14.96
C LYS A 120 -15.53 10.23 14.08
N THR A 121 -15.35 10.56 12.81
CA THR A 121 -16.48 10.89 11.91
C THR A 121 -16.83 9.75 10.98
N GLY A 122 -15.93 8.78 10.77
CA GLY A 122 -16.06 7.75 9.74
C GLY A 122 -15.90 8.27 8.31
N VAL A 123 -15.66 9.58 8.13
CA VAL A 123 -15.47 10.20 6.81
C VAL A 123 -14.00 10.15 6.44
N ARG A 124 -13.67 9.33 5.47
CA ARG A 124 -12.31 9.21 4.96
C ARG A 124 -11.94 10.40 4.07
N TRP A 125 -10.67 10.68 3.93
CA TRP A 125 -10.18 11.80 3.13
C TRP A 125 -10.65 11.72 1.65
N GLU A 126 -10.67 10.53 1.08
CA GLU A 126 -11.15 10.28 -0.27
C GLU A 126 -12.67 10.52 -0.45
N ASP A 127 -13.44 10.41 0.65
CA ASP A 127 -14.90 10.58 0.66
C ASP A 127 -15.33 12.05 0.86
N VAL A 128 -14.38 12.96 1.15
CA VAL A 128 -14.68 14.39 1.30
C VAL A 128 -15.18 14.94 -0.02
N PRO A 129 -16.39 15.55 -0.06
CA PRO A 129 -16.96 16.10 -1.28
C PRO A 129 -16.25 17.38 -1.71
N VAL A 130 -16.14 17.57 -3.01
CA VAL A 130 -15.67 18.80 -3.66
C VAL A 130 -16.89 19.46 -4.33
N PRO A 131 -17.32 20.63 -3.85
CA PRO A 131 -18.48 21.32 -4.42
C PRO A 131 -18.18 21.86 -5.84
N GLY A 132 -19.24 21.96 -6.67
CA GLY A 132 -19.18 22.60 -7.97
C GLY A 132 -18.48 21.78 -9.05
N ILE A 133 -18.42 20.48 -8.88
CA ILE A 133 -17.98 19.50 -9.88
C ILE A 133 -19.18 18.62 -10.23
N GLU A 134 -19.57 18.63 -11.50
CA GLU A 134 -20.63 17.80 -12.05
C GLU A 134 -20.06 16.62 -12.85
N VAL A 135 -20.88 15.66 -13.25
CA VAL A 135 -20.41 14.47 -14.00
C VAL A 135 -19.86 14.86 -15.37
N GLU A 136 -20.39 15.92 -15.97
CA GLU A 136 -19.97 16.48 -17.26
C GLU A 136 -18.55 17.05 -17.23
N ASP A 137 -18.03 17.44 -16.06
CA ASP A 137 -16.65 17.90 -15.86
C ASP A 137 -15.66 16.72 -15.85
N LEU A 138 -16.15 15.50 -15.69
CA LEU A 138 -15.33 14.31 -15.63
C LEU A 138 -14.92 13.84 -17.03
N ASP A 139 -13.77 13.17 -17.12
CA ASP A 139 -13.14 12.77 -18.37
C ASP A 139 -13.79 11.52 -18.97
N LYS A 140 -14.31 11.65 -20.18
CA LYS A 140 -14.96 10.54 -20.89
C LYS A 140 -14.01 9.36 -21.12
N ASP A 141 -12.73 9.61 -21.42
CA ASP A 141 -11.75 8.56 -21.70
C ASP A 141 -11.54 7.69 -20.45
N SER A 142 -11.59 8.30 -19.25
CA SER A 142 -11.49 7.59 -17.98
C SER A 142 -12.67 6.65 -17.73
N PHE A 143 -13.89 7.04 -18.10
CA PHE A 143 -15.05 6.18 -18.06
C PHE A 143 -14.95 5.03 -19.07
N ASP A 144 -14.45 5.30 -20.25
CA ASP A 144 -14.28 4.29 -21.29
C ASP A 144 -13.21 3.25 -20.89
N ILE A 145 -12.11 3.71 -20.24
CA ILE A 145 -11.10 2.81 -19.65
C ILE A 145 -11.75 1.93 -18.59
N PHE A 146 -12.48 2.51 -17.63
CA PHE A 146 -13.14 1.74 -16.58
C PHE A 146 -14.06 0.67 -17.15
N ARG A 147 -14.97 1.04 -18.08
CA ARG A 147 -15.92 0.12 -18.70
C ARG A 147 -15.22 -1.01 -19.48
N ARG A 148 -14.20 -0.67 -20.26
CA ARG A 148 -13.40 -1.65 -21.01
C ARG A 148 -12.76 -2.68 -20.09
N GLU A 149 -12.10 -2.22 -19.03
CA GLU A 149 -11.37 -3.12 -18.13
C GLU A 149 -12.32 -3.94 -17.24
N ALA A 150 -13.41 -3.34 -16.77
CA ALA A 150 -14.45 -4.04 -16.00
C ALA A 150 -15.08 -5.20 -16.82
N LEU A 151 -15.36 -4.94 -18.10
CA LEU A 151 -15.88 -5.97 -19.01
C LEU A 151 -14.84 -7.06 -19.28
N ARG A 152 -13.59 -6.65 -19.56
CA ARG A 152 -12.47 -7.57 -19.85
C ARG A 152 -12.18 -8.50 -18.67
N SER A 153 -12.25 -7.99 -17.46
CA SER A 153 -12.03 -8.77 -16.25
C SER A 153 -13.20 -9.67 -15.85
N LYS A 154 -14.37 -9.52 -16.52
CA LYS A 154 -15.64 -10.20 -16.22
C LYS A 154 -16.15 -9.92 -14.79
N ARG A 155 -15.73 -8.80 -14.19
CA ARG A 155 -16.19 -8.38 -12.86
C ARG A 155 -17.53 -7.63 -12.90
N MET A 156 -17.82 -7.04 -14.06
CA MET A 156 -19.10 -6.44 -14.37
C MET A 156 -19.61 -6.99 -15.72
N THR A 157 -20.92 -7.14 -15.85
CA THR A 157 -21.54 -7.57 -17.09
C THR A 157 -21.73 -6.40 -18.04
N GLN A 158 -21.99 -6.69 -19.31
CA GLN A 158 -22.33 -5.64 -20.28
C GLN A 158 -23.62 -4.89 -19.89
N ALA A 159 -24.55 -5.55 -19.23
CA ALA A 159 -25.77 -4.93 -18.73
C ALA A 159 -25.47 -3.90 -17.61
N ASP A 160 -24.59 -4.25 -16.66
CA ASP A 160 -24.16 -3.37 -15.58
C ASP A 160 -23.43 -2.11 -16.08
N LEU A 161 -22.84 -2.19 -17.29
CA LEU A 161 -22.05 -1.11 -17.88
C LEU A 161 -22.81 -0.26 -18.91
N ARG A 162 -24.04 -0.67 -19.31
CA ARG A 162 -24.93 0.09 -20.21
C ARG A 162 -25.74 1.16 -19.48
N ILE A 163 -25.13 1.80 -18.50
CA ILE A 163 -25.72 2.87 -17.71
C ILE A 163 -25.02 4.20 -18.05
N SER A 164 -25.65 5.31 -17.73
CA SER A 164 -25.06 6.63 -17.89
C SER A 164 -23.81 6.81 -17.01
N ASN A 165 -23.06 7.88 -17.19
CA ASN A 165 -21.93 8.20 -16.31
C ASN A 165 -22.39 8.57 -14.90
N GLU A 166 -23.53 9.26 -14.79
CA GLU A 166 -24.17 9.63 -13.55
C GLU A 166 -24.58 8.38 -12.73
N GLU A 167 -25.27 7.45 -13.40
CA GLU A 167 -25.65 6.17 -12.78
C GLU A 167 -24.43 5.33 -12.38
N LEU A 168 -23.33 5.39 -13.15
CA LEU A 168 -22.10 4.70 -12.82
C LEU A 168 -21.44 5.32 -11.58
N ILE A 169 -21.33 6.65 -11.51
CA ILE A 169 -20.80 7.37 -10.34
C ILE A 169 -21.61 7.05 -9.09
N ASP A 170 -22.94 7.05 -9.21
CA ASP A 170 -23.84 6.69 -8.09
C ASP A 170 -23.66 5.23 -7.66
N SER A 171 -23.61 4.29 -8.61
CA SER A 171 -23.39 2.86 -8.34
C SER A 171 -22.06 2.55 -7.67
N LEU A 172 -21.05 3.40 -7.86
CA LEU A 172 -19.74 3.34 -7.21
C LEU A 172 -19.74 4.08 -5.86
N GLY A 173 -20.81 4.80 -5.52
CA GLY A 173 -20.94 5.58 -4.29
C GLY A 173 -19.98 6.77 -4.23
N LEU A 174 -19.74 7.42 -5.39
CA LEU A 174 -18.72 8.46 -5.56
C LEU A 174 -19.27 9.89 -5.52
N GLN A 175 -20.56 10.03 -5.28
CA GLN A 175 -21.26 11.31 -5.15
C GLN A 175 -21.96 11.41 -3.80
N THR A 176 -22.17 12.62 -3.32
CA THR A 176 -22.98 12.98 -2.14
C THR A 176 -23.94 14.10 -2.52
N GLU A 177 -24.86 14.45 -1.62
CA GLU A 177 -25.78 15.59 -1.80
C GLU A 177 -25.03 16.93 -1.94
N ILE A 178 -23.78 17.02 -1.47
CA ILE A 178 -22.97 18.25 -1.46
C ILE A 178 -22.09 18.37 -2.70
N GLY A 179 -21.74 17.25 -3.35
CA GLY A 179 -20.85 17.23 -4.52
C GLY A 179 -20.14 15.91 -4.72
N MET A 180 -19.24 15.88 -5.71
CA MET A 180 -18.39 14.72 -6.03
C MET A 180 -17.37 14.45 -4.95
N LYS A 181 -17.18 13.19 -4.55
CA LYS A 181 -16.10 12.79 -3.67
C LYS A 181 -14.72 12.99 -4.33
N ARG A 182 -13.68 13.26 -3.55
CA ARG A 182 -12.30 13.30 -4.05
C ARG A 182 -11.93 12.04 -4.83
N ALA A 183 -12.37 10.88 -4.37
CA ALA A 183 -12.20 9.61 -5.08
C ALA A 183 -12.72 9.65 -6.53
N ALA A 184 -13.89 10.25 -6.79
CA ALA A 184 -14.43 10.42 -8.12
C ALA A 184 -13.52 11.28 -8.99
N ILE A 185 -13.07 12.42 -8.45
CA ILE A 185 -12.18 13.35 -9.13
C ILE A 185 -10.86 12.68 -9.48
N MET A 186 -10.26 11.96 -8.53
CA MET A 186 -9.01 11.24 -8.76
C MET A 186 -9.13 10.19 -9.85
N MET A 187 -10.23 9.44 -9.87
CA MET A 187 -10.41 8.33 -10.81
C MET A 187 -10.92 8.75 -12.18
N PHE A 188 -11.68 9.85 -12.26
CA PHE A 188 -12.41 10.20 -13.48
C PHE A 188 -12.19 11.64 -13.99
N HIS A 189 -11.47 12.51 -13.27
CA HIS A 189 -11.22 13.85 -13.79
C HIS A 189 -9.91 13.92 -14.59
N ARG A 190 -9.90 14.69 -15.67
CA ARG A 190 -8.73 14.83 -16.56
C ARG A 190 -7.53 15.47 -15.88
N ASN A 191 -7.76 16.35 -14.92
CA ASN A 191 -6.71 17.04 -14.16
C ASN A 191 -7.05 17.04 -12.67
N PRO A 192 -6.88 15.90 -11.95
CA PRO A 192 -7.20 15.77 -10.53
C PRO A 192 -6.29 16.63 -9.66
N GLU A 193 -5.08 16.97 -10.12
CA GLU A 193 -4.07 17.73 -9.36
C GLU A 193 -4.54 19.13 -8.99
N LYS A 194 -5.55 19.67 -9.71
CA LYS A 194 -6.17 20.95 -9.36
C LYS A 194 -6.72 20.95 -7.92
N TRP A 195 -7.15 19.80 -7.42
CA TRP A 195 -7.71 19.61 -6.07
C TRP A 195 -6.82 18.75 -5.18
N ILE A 196 -6.03 17.86 -5.79
CA ILE A 196 -5.17 16.87 -5.14
C ILE A 196 -3.75 16.99 -5.73
N PRO A 197 -2.89 17.90 -5.24
CA PRO A 197 -1.62 18.26 -5.88
C PRO A 197 -0.67 17.11 -6.17
N GLY A 198 -0.67 16.04 -5.34
CA GLY A 198 0.18 14.86 -5.53
C GLY A 198 -0.42 13.77 -6.43
N CYS A 199 -1.58 13.99 -7.08
CA CYS A 199 -2.30 12.95 -7.82
C CYS A 199 -1.69 12.68 -9.21
N TYR A 200 -0.39 12.37 -9.26
CA TYR A 200 0.33 11.97 -10.47
C TYR A 200 1.47 11.02 -10.12
N THR A 201 2.13 10.44 -11.14
CA THR A 201 3.22 9.48 -10.95
C THR A 201 4.48 9.98 -11.62
N LYS A 202 5.62 9.97 -10.89
CA LYS A 202 6.97 10.24 -11.43
C LYS A 202 7.68 8.95 -11.75
N ILE A 203 8.34 8.88 -12.91
CA ILE A 203 9.18 7.76 -13.30
C ILE A 203 10.56 8.32 -13.65
N GLY A 204 11.61 7.78 -13.02
CA GLY A 204 12.99 8.20 -13.29
C GLY A 204 13.88 7.02 -13.63
N LYS A 205 14.73 7.19 -14.66
CA LYS A 205 15.84 6.27 -14.97
C LYS A 205 17.12 6.79 -14.36
N PHE A 206 17.76 5.96 -13.55
CA PHE A 206 18.97 6.31 -12.83
C PHE A 206 20.11 5.36 -13.23
N ARG A 207 21.31 5.91 -13.34
CA ARG A 207 22.55 5.13 -13.49
C ARG A 207 23.17 4.81 -12.13
N SER A 208 23.03 5.72 -11.19
CA SER A 208 23.47 5.57 -9.80
C SER A 208 22.50 6.29 -8.86
N ALA A 209 22.75 6.26 -7.56
CA ALA A 209 21.91 6.91 -6.56
C ALA A 209 21.64 8.40 -6.85
N SER A 210 22.58 9.12 -7.45
CA SER A 210 22.53 10.57 -7.75
C SER A 210 22.48 10.90 -9.23
N ASP A 211 22.65 9.93 -10.15
CA ASP A 211 22.74 10.18 -11.59
C ASP A 211 21.40 9.87 -12.28
N LEU A 212 20.52 10.85 -12.29
CA LEU A 212 19.26 10.81 -13.06
C LEU A 212 19.54 11.02 -14.54
N GLN A 213 19.24 10.03 -15.38
CA GLN A 213 19.41 10.10 -16.83
C GLN A 213 18.27 10.81 -17.52
N TYR A 214 17.04 10.43 -17.21
CA TYR A 214 15.81 11.04 -17.69
C TYR A 214 14.62 10.67 -16.80
N GLN A 215 13.57 11.47 -16.89
CA GLN A 215 12.35 11.28 -16.13
C GLN A 215 11.11 11.63 -16.94
N ASP A 216 9.97 11.12 -16.52
CA ASP A 216 8.65 11.49 -17.00
C ASP A 216 7.70 11.67 -15.81
N GLU A 217 6.68 12.50 -16.03
CA GLU A 217 5.53 12.63 -15.13
C GLU A 217 4.28 12.18 -15.88
N VAL A 218 3.50 11.32 -15.26
CA VAL A 218 2.26 10.81 -15.82
C VAL A 218 1.10 11.42 -15.05
N HIS A 219 0.41 12.33 -15.70
CA HIS A 219 -0.71 13.09 -15.20
C HIS A 219 -2.05 12.50 -15.65
N GLY A 220 -3.15 12.99 -15.08
CA GLY A 220 -4.52 12.58 -15.42
C GLY A 220 -5.15 11.68 -14.38
N SER A 221 -6.31 11.12 -14.72
CA SER A 221 -7.06 10.25 -13.83
C SER A 221 -6.26 9.01 -13.42
N LEU A 222 -6.58 8.42 -12.25
CA LEU A 222 -5.89 7.22 -11.79
C LEU A 222 -6.06 6.03 -12.76
N PHE A 223 -7.19 5.92 -13.47
CA PHE A 223 -7.36 4.89 -14.50
C PHE A 223 -6.43 5.12 -15.71
N LEU A 224 -6.28 6.35 -16.14
CA LEU A 224 -5.34 6.71 -17.19
C LEU A 224 -3.89 6.44 -16.75
N GLN A 225 -3.54 6.82 -15.52
CA GLN A 225 -2.21 6.57 -14.95
C GLN A 225 -1.93 5.07 -14.84
N ALA A 226 -2.91 4.25 -14.40
CA ALA A 226 -2.76 2.81 -14.26
C ALA A 226 -2.32 2.13 -15.56
N ASP A 227 -2.88 2.54 -16.69
CA ASP A 227 -2.53 1.97 -18.00
C ASP A 227 -1.20 2.59 -18.51
N ARG A 228 -1.09 3.93 -18.51
CA ARG A 228 0.05 4.64 -19.11
C ARG A 228 1.38 4.42 -18.43
N VAL A 229 1.39 4.35 -17.09
CA VAL A 229 2.64 4.12 -16.35
C VAL A 229 3.23 2.76 -16.71
N ILE A 230 2.41 1.73 -16.74
CA ILE A 230 2.87 0.37 -17.09
C ILE A 230 3.34 0.33 -18.55
N GLU A 231 2.59 0.93 -19.46
CA GLU A 231 3.00 1.03 -20.87
C GLU A 231 4.35 1.75 -21.02
N LEU A 232 4.50 2.91 -20.38
CA LEU A 232 5.70 3.72 -20.44
C LEU A 232 6.93 3.00 -19.89
N ILE A 233 6.79 2.29 -18.76
CA ILE A 233 7.86 1.49 -18.17
C ILE A 233 8.37 0.46 -19.20
N TYR A 234 7.49 -0.31 -19.81
CA TYR A 234 7.87 -1.41 -20.72
C TYR A 234 8.28 -0.95 -22.12
N LEU A 235 7.81 0.20 -22.59
CA LEU A 235 8.19 0.72 -23.92
C LEU A 235 9.44 1.61 -23.89
N LYS A 236 9.62 2.42 -22.84
CA LYS A 236 10.68 3.45 -22.81
C LYS A 236 11.81 3.12 -21.85
N TYR A 237 11.47 2.63 -20.65
CA TYR A 237 12.42 2.50 -19.55
C TYR A 237 13.14 1.16 -19.50
N LEU A 238 12.48 0.09 -19.94
CA LEU A 238 13.02 -1.26 -19.91
C LEU A 238 13.44 -1.69 -21.32
N LYS A 239 14.62 -2.29 -21.39
CA LYS A 239 15.08 -2.99 -22.59
C LYS A 239 14.90 -4.49 -22.37
N ALA A 240 14.16 -5.15 -23.25
CA ALA A 240 14.09 -6.61 -23.27
C ALA A 240 15.27 -7.14 -24.08
N PRO A 241 16.19 -7.90 -23.50
CA PRO A 241 17.15 -8.68 -24.27
C PRO A 241 16.41 -9.63 -25.21
N ILE A 242 16.81 -9.59 -26.47
CA ILE A 242 16.28 -10.50 -27.48
C ILE A 242 17.13 -11.75 -27.50
N THR A 243 16.52 -12.89 -27.29
CA THR A 243 17.12 -14.19 -27.46
C THR A 243 16.36 -14.97 -28.53
N TYR A 244 16.99 -15.93 -29.14
CA TYR A 244 16.36 -16.78 -30.13
C TYR A 244 16.39 -18.23 -29.65
N ASP A 245 15.23 -18.87 -29.70
CA ASP A 245 15.14 -20.31 -29.60
C ASP A 245 14.72 -20.86 -30.97
N ASN A 246 15.66 -21.53 -31.62
CA ASN A 246 15.56 -21.89 -33.01
C ASN A 246 15.21 -20.69 -33.90
N MET A 247 13.97 -20.59 -34.42
CA MET A 247 13.50 -19.48 -35.23
C MET A 247 12.55 -18.55 -34.48
N THR A 248 12.29 -18.82 -33.19
CA THR A 248 11.37 -18.00 -32.38
C THR A 248 12.14 -16.91 -31.60
N ARG A 249 11.79 -15.65 -31.83
CA ARG A 249 12.29 -14.51 -31.08
C ARG A 249 11.62 -14.46 -29.71
N ILE A 250 12.43 -14.39 -28.65
CA ILE A 250 11.97 -14.27 -27.27
C ILE A 250 12.49 -12.98 -26.68
N GLU A 251 11.60 -12.21 -26.12
CA GLU A 251 11.91 -11.00 -25.37
C GLU A 251 11.67 -11.23 -23.88
N THR A 252 12.72 -11.14 -23.07
CA THR A 252 12.62 -11.31 -21.62
C THR A 252 12.87 -9.98 -20.96
N TYR A 253 11.83 -9.37 -20.39
CA TYR A 253 11.99 -8.12 -19.64
C TYR A 253 12.73 -8.36 -18.31
N PRO A 254 13.46 -7.36 -17.79
CA PRO A 254 14.19 -7.50 -16.53
C PRO A 254 13.28 -7.78 -15.32
N TYR A 255 12.04 -7.32 -15.38
CA TYR A 255 11.04 -7.45 -14.31
C TYR A 255 9.77 -8.12 -14.82
N PRO A 256 9.12 -8.98 -14.01
CA PRO A 256 7.85 -9.59 -14.37
C PRO A 256 6.73 -8.54 -14.41
N LYS A 257 6.03 -8.44 -15.54
CA LYS A 257 5.01 -7.41 -15.78
C LYS A 257 3.89 -7.43 -14.75
N ASP A 258 3.46 -8.62 -14.33
CA ASP A 258 2.37 -8.76 -13.37
C ASP A 258 2.79 -8.31 -11.96
N ALA A 259 4.07 -8.50 -11.56
CA ALA A 259 4.58 -7.99 -10.30
C ALA A 259 4.67 -6.46 -10.30
N VAL A 260 5.17 -5.86 -11.38
CA VAL A 260 5.24 -4.39 -11.51
C VAL A 260 3.83 -3.78 -11.50
N ARG A 261 2.88 -4.37 -12.23
CA ARG A 261 1.48 -3.93 -12.24
C ARG A 261 0.86 -3.98 -10.86
N GLU A 262 0.93 -5.12 -10.21
CA GLU A 262 0.33 -5.32 -8.87
C GLU A 262 0.96 -4.37 -7.85
N ALA A 263 2.29 -4.19 -7.86
CA ALA A 263 2.99 -3.27 -6.96
C ALA A 263 2.56 -1.82 -7.19
N TYR A 264 2.45 -1.40 -8.46
CA TYR A 264 2.01 -0.05 -8.80
C TYR A 264 0.54 0.20 -8.46
N TYR A 265 -0.35 -0.75 -8.73
CA TYR A 265 -1.77 -0.62 -8.39
C TYR A 265 -2.00 -0.60 -6.87
N ASN A 266 -1.20 -1.36 -6.12
CA ASN A 266 -1.20 -1.26 -4.66
C ASN A 266 -0.76 0.14 -4.20
N ALA A 267 0.26 0.73 -4.84
CA ALA A 267 0.64 2.12 -4.55
C ALA A 267 -0.53 3.08 -4.81
N LEU A 268 -1.25 2.97 -5.94
CA LEU A 268 -2.40 3.82 -6.27
C LEU A 268 -3.51 3.76 -5.20
N ILE A 269 -3.88 2.56 -4.75
CA ILE A 269 -5.00 2.39 -3.81
C ILE A 269 -4.62 2.62 -2.34
N HIS A 270 -3.32 2.55 -2.00
CA HIS A 270 -2.84 2.70 -0.63
C HIS A 270 -2.13 4.02 -0.36
N SER A 271 -1.91 4.87 -1.40
CA SER A 271 -1.28 6.17 -1.20
C SER A 271 -2.06 7.07 -0.26
N CYS A 272 -1.32 7.75 0.62
CA CYS A 272 -1.82 8.86 1.42
C CYS A 272 -1.84 10.13 0.56
N TRP A 273 -2.84 10.27 -0.30
CA TRP A 273 -2.98 11.40 -1.23
C TRP A 273 -3.10 12.76 -0.54
N PHE A 274 -3.39 12.76 0.75
CA PHE A 274 -3.41 13.96 1.58
C PHE A 274 -2.02 14.62 1.71
N SER A 275 -0.94 13.85 1.63
CA SER A 275 0.43 14.37 1.76
C SER A 275 0.81 15.33 0.63
N GLY A 276 0.18 15.20 -0.53
CA GLY A 276 0.55 15.95 -1.73
C GLY A 276 1.81 15.42 -2.43
N THR A 277 2.34 14.28 -1.99
CA THR A 277 3.51 13.62 -2.59
C THR A 277 3.07 12.67 -3.70
N PRO A 278 3.63 12.74 -4.92
CA PRO A 278 3.32 11.80 -5.99
C PRO A 278 3.95 10.43 -5.74
N ILE A 279 3.37 9.40 -6.36
CA ILE A 279 4.00 8.08 -6.44
C ILE A 279 5.28 8.21 -7.25
N GLN A 280 6.36 7.58 -6.79
CA GLN A 280 7.66 7.62 -7.43
C GLN A 280 8.11 6.23 -7.84
N ILE A 281 8.50 6.09 -9.12
CA ILE A 281 9.06 4.86 -9.68
C ILE A 281 10.50 5.16 -10.10
N ARG A 282 11.44 4.56 -9.40
CA ARG A 282 12.86 4.69 -9.66
C ARG A 282 13.35 3.41 -10.33
N ILE A 283 13.93 3.53 -11.52
CA ILE A 283 14.44 2.40 -12.31
C ILE A 283 15.95 2.53 -12.43
N GLU A 284 16.65 1.56 -11.87
CA GLU A 284 18.10 1.39 -11.96
C GLU A 284 18.45 0.23 -12.90
N GLU A 285 19.70 -0.15 -12.98
CA GLU A 285 20.13 -1.29 -13.82
C GLU A 285 19.69 -2.62 -13.21
N GLU A 286 19.85 -2.78 -11.90
CA GLU A 286 19.64 -4.04 -11.19
C GLU A 286 18.35 -4.07 -10.37
N ALA A 287 17.68 -2.92 -10.16
CA ALA A 287 16.49 -2.82 -9.33
C ALA A 287 15.51 -1.75 -9.82
N MET A 288 14.24 -1.98 -9.53
CA MET A 288 13.15 -1.01 -9.64
C MET A 288 12.56 -0.80 -8.26
N TYR A 289 12.35 0.47 -7.90
CA TYR A 289 11.74 0.87 -6.64
C TYR A 289 10.42 1.60 -6.94
N ILE A 290 9.35 1.20 -6.27
CA ILE A 290 8.06 1.88 -6.32
C ILE A 290 7.78 2.35 -4.91
N SER A 291 7.61 3.66 -4.71
CA SER A 291 7.41 4.28 -3.41
C SER A 291 6.21 5.22 -3.41
N ASN A 292 5.50 5.22 -2.30
CA ASN A 292 4.40 6.12 -2.03
C ASN A 292 4.28 6.39 -0.54
N ASP A 293 3.76 7.56 -0.20
CA ASP A 293 3.35 7.86 1.16
C ASP A 293 2.17 6.96 1.56
N CYS A 294 2.21 6.40 2.74
CA CYS A 294 1.13 5.57 3.26
C CYS A 294 1.07 5.57 4.79
N VAL A 295 -0.09 5.23 5.32
CA VAL A 295 -0.31 5.05 6.75
C VAL A 295 -0.60 3.59 7.03
N PHE A 296 0.24 2.99 7.87
CA PHE A 296 0.05 1.60 8.30
C PHE A 296 -0.71 1.51 9.62
N PRO A 297 -1.52 0.46 9.81
CA PRO A 297 -2.05 0.13 11.14
C PRO A 297 -0.91 -0.08 12.13
N LEU A 298 -1.11 0.32 13.37
CA LEU A 298 -0.10 0.19 14.42
C LEU A 298 0.41 -1.26 14.52
N GLY A 299 1.73 -1.43 14.55
CA GLY A 299 2.39 -2.73 14.65
C GLY A 299 2.57 -3.48 13.32
N TRP A 300 2.22 -2.90 12.18
CA TRP A 300 2.52 -3.49 10.88
C TRP A 300 4.00 -3.30 10.53
N THR A 301 4.59 -4.34 9.96
CA THR A 301 5.99 -4.39 9.51
C THR A 301 6.06 -4.98 8.10
N ALA A 302 7.23 -4.90 7.47
CA ALA A 302 7.49 -5.59 6.19
C ALA A 302 7.21 -7.09 6.30
N GLU A 303 7.53 -7.71 7.42
CA GLU A 303 7.26 -9.12 7.68
C GLU A 303 5.73 -9.38 7.72
N THR A 304 4.96 -8.54 8.41
CA THR A 304 3.49 -8.63 8.44
C THR A 304 2.90 -8.57 7.03
N LEU A 305 3.43 -7.68 6.17
CA LEU A 305 2.98 -7.56 4.78
C LEU A 305 3.26 -8.82 3.96
N MET A 306 4.41 -9.45 4.15
CA MET A 306 4.80 -10.66 3.42
C MET A 306 4.00 -11.91 3.82
N HIS A 307 3.38 -11.89 5.01
CA HIS A 307 2.53 -12.97 5.50
C HIS A 307 1.05 -12.73 5.17
N ARG A 308 0.20 -13.71 5.44
CA ARG A 308 -1.25 -13.62 5.22
C ARG A 308 -1.88 -12.59 6.15
N HIS A 309 -2.50 -11.56 5.59
CA HIS A 309 -3.20 -10.50 6.30
C HIS A 309 -4.53 -10.14 5.63
N ARG A 310 -5.38 -9.41 6.33
CA ARG A 310 -6.61 -8.85 5.75
C ARG A 310 -6.26 -7.63 4.91
N SER A 311 -6.90 -7.50 3.76
CA SER A 311 -6.85 -6.25 2.98
C SER A 311 -7.50 -5.12 3.80
N LYS A 312 -6.75 -4.04 3.98
CA LYS A 312 -7.23 -2.79 4.61
C LYS A 312 -6.77 -1.62 3.73
N PRO A 313 -7.45 -1.36 2.61
CA PRO A 313 -7.05 -0.26 1.75
C PRO A 313 -7.21 1.07 2.49
N TYR A 314 -6.24 1.97 2.31
CA TYR A 314 -6.32 3.31 2.86
C TYR A 314 -7.43 4.11 2.17
N ASN A 315 -7.62 3.89 0.85
CA ASN A 315 -8.66 4.49 0.03
C ASN A 315 -9.63 3.40 -0.48
N PRO A 316 -10.63 2.98 0.32
CA PRO A 316 -11.52 1.88 -0.06
C PRO A 316 -12.48 2.20 -1.20
N SER A 317 -12.87 3.47 -1.42
CA SER A 317 -13.68 3.86 -2.58
C SER A 317 -12.90 3.67 -3.88
N ILE A 318 -11.62 4.11 -3.90
CA ILE A 318 -10.70 3.89 -5.01
C ILE A 318 -10.45 2.37 -5.19
N ALA A 319 -10.16 1.66 -4.09
CA ALA A 319 -9.91 0.22 -4.13
C ALA A 319 -11.11 -0.58 -4.68
N ASN A 320 -12.35 -0.20 -4.31
CA ASN A 320 -13.58 -0.81 -4.82
C ASN A 320 -13.73 -0.59 -6.33
N ALA A 321 -13.49 0.62 -6.83
CA ALA A 321 -13.58 0.92 -8.25
C ALA A 321 -12.48 0.18 -9.05
N PHE A 322 -11.25 0.16 -8.54
CA PHE A 322 -10.14 -0.62 -9.13
C PHE A 322 -10.41 -2.13 -9.12
N PHE A 323 -11.05 -2.64 -8.06
CA PHE A 323 -11.50 -4.03 -8.01
C PHE A 323 -12.56 -4.30 -9.09
N ARG A 324 -13.61 -3.47 -9.20
CA ARG A 324 -14.65 -3.64 -10.22
C ARG A 324 -14.10 -3.54 -11.64
N ALA A 325 -13.15 -2.65 -11.87
CA ALA A 325 -12.43 -2.56 -13.14
C ALA A 325 -11.46 -3.74 -13.40
N GLY A 326 -11.14 -4.56 -12.40
CA GLY A 326 -10.28 -5.73 -12.57
C GLY A 326 -8.78 -5.48 -12.45
N TYR A 327 -8.39 -4.30 -11.97
CA TYR A 327 -6.98 -3.97 -11.76
C TYR A 327 -6.40 -4.67 -10.54
N VAL A 328 -7.16 -4.80 -9.46
CA VAL A 328 -6.71 -5.40 -8.20
C VAL A 328 -7.61 -6.54 -7.75
N GLU A 329 -7.09 -7.41 -6.89
CA GLU A 329 -7.85 -8.49 -6.27
C GLU A 329 -8.40 -8.06 -4.91
N SER A 330 -9.49 -8.69 -4.50
CA SER A 330 -9.92 -8.67 -3.10
C SER A 330 -9.16 -9.73 -2.28
N TRP A 331 -9.23 -9.69 -0.96
CA TRP A 331 -8.68 -10.68 -0.05
C TRP A 331 -7.19 -10.55 0.31
N GLY A 332 -6.50 -9.46 0.01
CA GLY A 332 -5.12 -9.22 0.44
C GLY A 332 -4.10 -10.17 -0.17
N ARG A 333 -4.35 -10.70 -1.39
CA ARG A 333 -3.43 -11.61 -2.09
C ARG A 333 -2.44 -10.91 -3.02
N GLY A 334 -2.46 -9.58 -3.08
CA GLY A 334 -1.62 -8.82 -4.02
C GLY A 334 -0.13 -9.10 -3.83
N ILE A 335 0.34 -9.09 -2.58
CA ILE A 335 1.76 -9.36 -2.28
C ILE A 335 2.17 -10.78 -2.64
N GLN A 336 1.31 -11.78 -2.36
CA GLN A 336 1.58 -13.16 -2.77
C GLN A 336 1.68 -13.30 -4.29
N LYS A 337 0.83 -12.57 -5.06
CA LYS A 337 0.93 -12.54 -6.52
C LYS A 337 2.24 -11.94 -7.01
N ILE A 338 2.70 -10.84 -6.37
CA ILE A 338 4.02 -10.27 -6.66
C ILE A 338 5.11 -11.31 -6.43
N CYS A 339 5.09 -11.99 -5.28
CA CYS A 339 6.05 -13.04 -4.93
C CYS A 339 6.02 -14.21 -5.91
N GLU A 340 4.84 -14.69 -6.30
CA GLU A 340 4.67 -15.76 -7.27
C GLU A 340 5.15 -15.35 -8.66
N SER A 341 4.83 -14.14 -9.09
CA SER A 341 5.28 -13.58 -10.36
C SER A 341 6.80 -13.46 -10.42
N CYS A 342 7.44 -12.98 -9.37
CA CYS A 342 8.90 -12.93 -9.25
C CYS A 342 9.52 -14.34 -9.32
N ARG A 343 8.97 -15.30 -8.57
CA ARG A 343 9.44 -16.69 -8.58
C ARG A 343 9.33 -17.33 -9.96
N ASN A 344 8.19 -17.15 -10.62
CA ASN A 344 7.95 -17.73 -11.96
C ASN A 344 8.83 -17.09 -13.02
N HIS A 345 9.18 -15.82 -12.85
CA HIS A 345 10.07 -15.08 -13.73
C HIS A 345 11.56 -15.38 -13.49
N GLY A 346 11.90 -15.96 -12.33
CA GLY A 346 13.29 -16.24 -11.94
C GLY A 346 14.00 -15.01 -11.32
N THR A 347 13.27 -14.01 -10.85
CA THR A 347 13.81 -12.87 -10.10
C THR A 347 13.80 -13.15 -8.58
N ALA A 348 14.59 -12.40 -7.83
CA ALA A 348 14.53 -12.42 -6.37
C ALA A 348 13.13 -12.02 -5.87
N GLN A 349 12.80 -12.43 -4.65
CA GLN A 349 11.56 -12.00 -3.99
C GLN A 349 11.56 -10.49 -3.78
N PRO A 350 10.37 -9.85 -3.77
CA PRO A 350 10.28 -8.42 -3.50
C PRO A 350 10.77 -8.09 -2.09
N GLU A 351 11.42 -6.95 -1.94
CA GLU A 351 11.83 -6.41 -0.64
C GLU A 351 10.96 -5.19 -0.32
N TYR A 352 10.42 -5.11 0.91
CA TYR A 352 9.61 -3.99 1.38
C TYR A 352 10.34 -3.20 2.44
N PHE A 353 10.42 -1.88 2.24
CA PHE A 353 10.96 -0.93 3.20
C PHE A 353 9.82 -0.06 3.70
N ILE A 354 9.53 -0.13 4.99
CA ILE A 354 8.46 0.62 5.63
C ILE A 354 9.10 1.65 6.57
N HIS A 355 8.78 2.90 6.33
CA HIS A 355 9.13 4.00 7.21
C HIS A 355 7.85 4.55 7.88
N THR A 356 7.99 5.59 8.68
CA THR A 356 6.87 6.14 9.46
C THR A 356 5.72 6.63 8.58
N GLU A 357 6.02 7.17 7.40
CA GLU A 357 5.04 7.86 6.54
C GLU A 357 5.08 7.36 5.08
N ASP A 358 5.97 6.42 4.74
CA ASP A 358 6.10 5.88 3.38
C ASP A 358 6.37 4.38 3.34
N ILE A 359 6.10 3.80 2.18
CA ILE A 359 6.51 2.45 1.81
C ILE A 359 7.26 2.49 0.49
N MET A 360 8.29 1.66 0.39
CA MET A 360 8.99 1.40 -0.85
C MET A 360 9.09 -0.11 -1.09
N VAL A 361 8.67 -0.56 -2.27
CA VAL A 361 8.89 -1.93 -2.74
C VAL A 361 10.03 -1.95 -3.75
N LYS A 362 11.00 -2.83 -3.53
CA LYS A 362 12.10 -3.09 -4.45
C LYS A 362 11.85 -4.39 -5.18
N LEU A 363 11.91 -4.34 -6.51
CA LEU A 363 11.92 -5.48 -7.42
C LEU A 363 13.32 -5.60 -8.03
N SER A 364 13.95 -6.76 -7.92
CA SER A 364 15.27 -7.02 -8.49
C SER A 364 15.15 -7.46 -9.94
N ALA A 365 16.05 -7.01 -10.81
CA ALA A 365 16.12 -7.44 -12.19
C ALA A 365 16.57 -8.91 -12.30
N ILE A 366 16.09 -9.60 -13.34
CA ILE A 366 16.58 -10.97 -13.63
C ILE A 366 18.05 -10.95 -14.05
N SER A 367 18.86 -11.82 -13.46
CA SER A 367 20.26 -11.94 -13.86
C SER A 367 20.41 -12.63 -15.21
N GLN A 368 21.52 -12.36 -15.94
CA GLN A 368 21.84 -13.03 -17.20
C GLN A 368 21.92 -14.57 -17.05
N LYS A 369 22.35 -15.03 -15.88
CA LYS A 369 22.40 -16.47 -15.55
C LYS A 369 21.01 -17.07 -15.43
N GLU A 370 20.08 -16.35 -14.80
CA GLU A 370 18.69 -16.80 -14.64
C GLU A 370 17.90 -16.70 -15.96
N ILE A 371 18.16 -15.69 -16.81
CA ILE A 371 17.56 -15.60 -18.14
C ILE A 371 17.82 -16.91 -18.92
N LYS A 372 19.07 -17.39 -18.91
CA LYS A 372 19.43 -18.66 -19.55
C LYS A 372 18.65 -19.84 -18.97
N LYS A 373 18.50 -19.91 -17.65
CA LYS A 373 17.73 -20.99 -16.99
C LYS A 373 16.24 -20.94 -17.29
N VAL A 374 15.62 -19.73 -17.31
CA VAL A 374 14.21 -19.56 -17.63
C VAL A 374 13.92 -19.99 -19.07
N LEU A 375 14.80 -19.61 -19.99
CA LEU A 375 14.70 -20.05 -21.39
C LEU A 375 14.75 -21.57 -21.50
N ILE A 376 15.65 -22.23 -20.78
CA ILE A 376 15.76 -23.68 -20.73
C ILE A 376 14.47 -24.32 -20.18
N ARG A 377 13.89 -23.76 -19.09
CA ARG A 377 12.66 -24.27 -18.47
C ARG A 377 11.41 -24.08 -19.33
N GLN A 378 11.27 -22.94 -20.02
CA GLN A 378 10.11 -22.65 -20.86
C GLN A 378 10.11 -23.47 -22.15
N HIS A 379 11.27 -23.87 -22.65
CA HIS A 379 11.43 -24.61 -23.90
C HIS A 379 11.65 -26.10 -23.72
N GLY A 380 11.88 -26.57 -22.46
CA GLY A 380 11.84 -27.99 -22.11
C GLY A 380 10.49 -28.67 -22.38
N GLY A 381 9.46 -27.89 -22.78
CA GLY A 381 8.10 -28.41 -23.05
C GLY A 381 7.83 -28.91 -24.47
N LEU A 382 8.69 -28.63 -25.48
CA LEU A 382 8.47 -29.12 -26.88
C LEU A 382 9.64 -29.92 -27.43
N ASN A 383 10.85 -29.86 -26.83
CA ASN A 383 11.97 -30.76 -27.16
C ASN A 383 12.66 -31.33 -25.91
N GLY A 384 12.18 -31.02 -24.69
CA GLY A 384 12.76 -31.40 -23.41
C GLY A 384 12.35 -32.78 -22.89
N GLY A 385 11.62 -33.57 -23.65
CA GLY A 385 11.35 -34.96 -23.30
C GLY A 385 12.65 -35.74 -23.08
N LEU A 386 13.53 -35.71 -24.02
CA LEU A 386 14.77 -36.50 -23.98
C LEU A 386 15.81 -35.91 -23.00
N GLU A 387 16.02 -34.59 -22.96
CA GLU A 387 16.98 -33.95 -22.05
C GLU A 387 16.55 -34.10 -20.58
N ASN A 388 15.27 -33.98 -20.28
CA ASN A 388 14.74 -34.26 -18.95
C ASN A 388 14.82 -35.72 -18.55
N GLU A 389 14.51 -36.62 -19.49
CA GLU A 389 14.66 -38.07 -19.30
C GLU A 389 16.12 -38.47 -19.09
N ILE A 390 17.07 -37.79 -19.78
CA ILE A 390 18.51 -37.96 -19.57
C ILE A 390 18.90 -37.46 -18.17
N ILE A 391 18.47 -36.25 -17.74
CA ILE A 391 18.77 -35.71 -16.42
C ILE A 391 18.19 -36.60 -15.32
N GLN A 392 16.96 -37.07 -15.47
CA GLN A 392 16.35 -38.00 -14.54
C GLN A 392 17.13 -39.31 -14.46
N THR A 393 17.50 -39.88 -15.63
CA THR A 393 18.28 -41.11 -15.72
C THR A 393 19.65 -40.94 -15.06
N LEU A 394 20.30 -39.79 -15.21
CA LEU A 394 21.57 -39.45 -14.58
C LEU A 394 21.43 -39.23 -13.07
N THR A 395 20.29 -38.76 -12.61
CA THR A 395 19.97 -38.63 -11.19
C THR A 395 19.82 -39.99 -10.52
N GLU A 396 19.14 -40.91 -11.21
CA GLU A 396 18.90 -42.27 -10.72
C GLU A 396 20.17 -43.15 -10.81
N GLU A 397 20.95 -43.01 -11.90
CA GLU A 397 22.14 -43.83 -12.18
C GLU A 397 23.29 -42.95 -12.71
N PRO A 398 24.05 -42.22 -11.84
CA PRO A 398 25.11 -41.30 -12.29
C PRO A 398 26.22 -41.96 -13.09
N GLY A 399 26.43 -43.26 -12.92
CA GLY A 399 27.45 -44.03 -13.63
C GLY A 399 27.00 -44.62 -14.98
N ILE A 400 25.79 -44.37 -15.41
CA ILE A 400 25.20 -44.97 -16.63
C ILE A 400 26.03 -44.64 -17.89
N THR A 401 26.24 -45.65 -18.74
CA THR A 401 26.92 -45.44 -20.03
C THR A 401 25.92 -44.92 -21.09
N GLN A 402 26.47 -44.18 -22.05
CA GLN A 402 25.64 -43.64 -23.16
C GLN A 402 24.89 -44.75 -23.95
N LYS A 403 25.47 -45.96 -24.00
CA LYS A 403 24.83 -47.12 -24.66
C LYS A 403 23.65 -47.64 -23.83
N LYS A 404 23.82 -47.84 -22.52
CA LYS A 404 22.71 -48.24 -21.62
C LYS A 404 21.61 -47.17 -21.54
N MET A 405 21.98 -45.88 -21.56
CA MET A 405 21.02 -44.80 -21.61
C MET A 405 20.21 -44.80 -22.90
N SER A 406 20.85 -45.11 -24.06
CA SER A 406 20.21 -45.27 -25.33
C SER A 406 19.21 -46.42 -25.31
N GLU A 407 19.55 -47.55 -24.67
CA GLU A 407 18.66 -48.73 -24.51
C GLU A 407 17.49 -48.39 -23.56
N LYS A 408 17.78 -47.72 -22.41
CA LYS A 408 16.75 -47.35 -21.38
C LYS A 408 15.75 -46.33 -21.92
N LEU A 409 16.20 -45.35 -22.73
CA LEU A 409 15.36 -44.29 -23.28
C LEU A 409 14.87 -44.57 -24.71
N ASN A 410 15.12 -45.79 -25.23
CA ASN A 410 14.77 -46.19 -26.59
C ASN A 410 15.13 -45.12 -27.65
N THR A 411 16.31 -44.52 -27.54
CA THR A 411 16.76 -43.38 -28.34
C THR A 411 18.16 -43.66 -28.90
N PRO A 412 18.41 -43.38 -30.19
CA PRO A 412 19.71 -43.65 -30.83
C PRO A 412 20.89 -43.00 -30.06
N VAL A 413 22.01 -43.73 -29.89
CA VAL A 413 23.20 -43.26 -29.15
C VAL A 413 23.70 -41.91 -29.66
N ARG A 414 23.65 -41.62 -30.96
CA ARG A 414 24.03 -40.32 -31.53
C ARG A 414 23.15 -39.20 -31.04
N THR A 415 21.87 -39.42 -30.83
CA THR A 415 20.92 -38.45 -30.31
C THR A 415 21.20 -38.16 -28.81
N ILE A 416 21.44 -39.22 -28.02
CA ILE A 416 21.90 -39.12 -26.61
C ILE A 416 23.20 -38.33 -26.52
N GLN A 417 24.16 -38.59 -27.39
CA GLN A 417 25.44 -37.86 -27.41
C GLN A 417 25.27 -36.38 -27.72
N ARG A 418 24.39 -36.02 -28.65
CA ARG A 418 24.09 -34.61 -28.95
C ARG A 418 23.40 -33.92 -27.76
N ALA A 419 22.44 -34.57 -27.13
CA ALA A 419 21.75 -34.04 -25.98
C ALA A 419 22.71 -33.87 -24.78
N LEU A 420 23.55 -34.86 -24.48
CA LEU A 420 24.58 -34.75 -23.43
C LEU A 420 25.63 -33.68 -23.71
N LYS A 421 26.02 -33.50 -24.98
CA LYS A 421 26.91 -32.42 -25.37
C LYS A 421 26.29 -31.06 -25.11
N LYS A 422 25.01 -30.88 -25.49
CA LYS A 422 24.26 -29.67 -25.24
C LYS A 422 24.11 -29.39 -23.74
N LEU A 423 23.71 -30.37 -22.92
CA LEU A 423 23.60 -30.27 -21.49
C LEU A 423 24.95 -29.89 -20.79
N ARG A 424 26.07 -30.35 -21.34
CA ARG A 424 27.42 -29.96 -20.90
C ARG A 424 27.78 -28.52 -21.26
N GLU A 425 27.50 -28.13 -22.52
CA GLU A 425 27.72 -26.76 -23.00
C GLU A 425 26.86 -25.75 -22.20
N GLU A 426 25.70 -26.17 -21.75
CA GLU A 426 24.80 -25.43 -20.88
C GLU A 426 25.20 -25.47 -19.39
N GLY A 427 26.23 -26.24 -19.03
CA GLY A 427 26.72 -26.37 -17.65
C GLY A 427 25.75 -27.10 -16.70
N LEU A 428 24.80 -27.84 -17.22
CA LEU A 428 23.81 -28.58 -16.43
C LEU A 428 24.29 -29.95 -15.99
N VAL A 429 25.21 -30.55 -16.74
CA VAL A 429 25.85 -31.84 -16.41
C VAL A 429 27.34 -31.78 -16.71
N GLU A 430 28.13 -32.43 -15.88
CA GLU A 430 29.55 -32.59 -16.08
C GLU A 430 29.96 -34.05 -15.90
N ARG A 431 30.94 -34.51 -16.69
CA ARG A 431 31.46 -35.85 -16.48
C ARG A 431 32.72 -35.80 -15.62
N VAL A 432 32.62 -36.37 -14.46
CA VAL A 432 33.72 -36.47 -13.50
C VAL A 432 34.40 -37.83 -13.61
N GLY A 433 35.74 -37.84 -13.73
CA GLY A 433 36.57 -39.08 -13.80
C GLY A 433 36.79 -39.63 -15.21
N GLY A 434 37.47 -40.80 -15.26
CA GLY A 434 37.90 -41.42 -16.52
C GLY A 434 36.83 -42.23 -17.26
N LYS A 435 37.15 -42.70 -18.50
CA LYS A 435 36.19 -43.41 -19.35
C LYS A 435 35.59 -44.67 -18.71
N LYS A 436 36.28 -45.33 -17.79
CA LYS A 436 35.90 -46.65 -17.24
C LYS A 436 35.15 -46.56 -15.89
N TYR A 437 35.45 -45.52 -15.07
CA TYR A 437 34.91 -45.36 -13.72
C TYR A 437 34.35 -43.96 -13.46
N GLY A 438 34.14 -43.15 -14.51
CA GLY A 438 33.59 -41.80 -14.36
C GLY A 438 32.06 -41.82 -14.19
N TYR A 439 31.55 -40.82 -13.50
CA TYR A 439 30.13 -40.58 -13.30
C TYR A 439 29.72 -39.18 -13.82
N TRP A 440 28.44 -38.95 -13.93
CA TRP A 440 27.87 -37.67 -14.31
C TRP A 440 27.44 -36.91 -13.08
N GLU A 441 27.88 -35.67 -12.97
CA GLU A 441 27.48 -34.74 -11.92
C GLU A 441 26.46 -33.76 -12.53
N ILE A 442 25.38 -33.52 -11.78
CA ILE A 442 24.30 -32.62 -12.20
C ILE A 442 24.43 -31.35 -11.38
N HIS A 443 24.59 -30.22 -12.05
CA HIS A 443 24.65 -28.91 -11.44
C HIS A 443 23.23 -28.32 -11.39
N LYS A 444 22.72 -28.14 -10.16
CA LYS A 444 21.39 -27.56 -9.88
C LYS A 444 21.39 -26.05 -10.08
#